data_061af0fdc964d23ee6c2e3ffaf9135d4
#
_entry.id   061af0fdc964d23ee6c2e3ffaf9135d4
#
_cell.length_a   1.000
_cell.length_b   1.000
_cell.length_c   1.000
_cell.angle_alpha   90.00
_cell.angle_beta   90.00
_cell.angle_gamma   90.00
#
_symmetry.space_group_name_H-M   'P 1'
#
loop_
_entity.id
_entity.type
_entity.pdbx_description
1 polymer ?
#
loop_
_entity_poly.entity_id
_entity_poly.type
_entity_poly.pdbx_seq_one_letter_code
_entity_poly.pdbx_strand_id
1 'polypeptide(L)'
;MTLVQHQSSRINNIDDLIAQMESLRHLIEEQAQYYQKQLTRLPSERLFSAHNLLHYLALRREDIRPLQDRLTRLGLSSLGRVESHVLATMNAVLHNLYLLKGQKVPQPDPPDIQDAFDKGGECLESNTTRLFGKQPGDRRAHIVVTMPVEAADDYLMVHQLLLSGMNCMRINCAHDYPEIWSRMIQTLRNAEQSTGLSCRILMDLG
;
A
#
# COMPACT_ATOMS: atom_id res chain seq x y z
N MET A 1 -31.03 -27.25 26.09
CA MET A 1 -30.80 -25.88 25.63
C MET A 1 -31.40 -25.79 24.22
N THR A 2 -32.52 -25.07 24.07
CA THR A 2 -33.36 -25.06 22.86
C THR A 2 -32.71 -24.21 21.74
N LEU A 3 -32.96 -24.55 20.50
CA LEU A 3 -32.53 -23.80 19.28
C LEU A 3 -32.81 -22.29 19.37
N VAL A 4 -33.92 -21.90 20.03
CA VAL A 4 -34.31 -20.51 20.23
C VAL A 4 -33.35 -19.75 21.17
N GLN A 5 -32.80 -20.40 22.21
CA GLN A 5 -31.80 -19.79 23.09
C GLN A 5 -30.45 -19.59 22.40
N HIS A 6 -30.10 -20.48 21.48
CA HIS A 6 -28.89 -20.35 20.68
C HIS A 6 -28.98 -19.21 19.65
N GLN A 7 -30.15 -19.02 19.02
CA GLN A 7 -30.39 -17.89 18.11
C GLN A 7 -30.38 -16.54 18.83
N SER A 8 -31.04 -16.43 19.99
CA SER A 8 -31.06 -15.19 20.79
C SER A 8 -29.66 -14.78 21.26
N SER A 9 -28.83 -15.73 21.72
CA SER A 9 -27.45 -15.46 22.12
C SER A 9 -26.57 -15.04 20.94
N ARG A 10 -26.83 -15.59 19.73
CA ARG A 10 -26.07 -15.27 18.52
C ARG A 10 -26.42 -13.87 17.99
N ILE A 11 -27.70 -13.49 18.05
CA ILE A 11 -28.19 -12.16 17.65
C ILE A 11 -27.62 -11.09 18.58
N ASN A 12 -27.67 -11.27 19.89
CA ASN A 12 -27.09 -10.33 20.85
C ASN A 12 -25.58 -10.14 20.66
N ASN A 13 -24.88 -11.18 20.21
CA ASN A 13 -23.45 -11.12 19.90
C ASN A 13 -23.17 -10.30 18.61
N ILE A 14 -24.07 -10.34 17.62
CA ILE A 14 -23.93 -9.55 16.37
C ILE A 14 -24.22 -8.07 16.63
N ASP A 15 -25.22 -7.73 17.45
CA ASP A 15 -25.54 -6.35 17.79
C ASP A 15 -24.38 -5.63 18.49
N ASP A 16 -23.79 -6.28 19.47
CA ASP A 16 -22.63 -5.77 20.16
C ASP A 16 -21.41 -5.64 19.21
N LEU A 17 -21.26 -6.56 18.26
CA LEU A 17 -20.21 -6.51 17.26
C LEU A 17 -20.40 -5.35 16.27
N ILE A 18 -21.63 -5.09 15.84
CA ILE A 18 -21.99 -3.92 15.02
C ILE A 18 -21.65 -2.64 15.78
N ALA A 19 -22.09 -2.51 17.02
CA ALA A 19 -21.83 -1.33 17.85
C ALA A 19 -20.33 -1.06 18.04
N GLN A 20 -19.53 -2.11 18.26
CA GLN A 20 -18.07 -1.98 18.34
C GLN A 20 -17.44 -1.54 17.03
N MET A 21 -17.87 -2.11 15.91
CA MET A 21 -17.40 -1.74 14.57
C MET A 21 -17.76 -0.30 14.21
N GLU A 22 -18.98 0.15 14.55
CA GLU A 22 -19.42 1.54 14.32
C GLU A 22 -18.63 2.52 15.18
N SER A 23 -18.42 2.21 16.46
CA SER A 23 -17.60 3.02 17.36
C SER A 23 -16.16 3.15 16.87
N LEU A 24 -15.57 2.05 16.43
CA LEU A 24 -14.22 2.04 15.87
C LEU A 24 -14.15 2.87 14.58
N ARG A 25 -15.13 2.73 13.68
CA ARG A 25 -15.20 3.52 12.45
C ARG A 25 -15.29 5.02 12.76
N HIS A 26 -16.18 5.41 13.66
CA HIS A 26 -16.36 6.81 14.06
C HIS A 26 -15.08 7.41 14.63
N LEU A 27 -14.40 6.69 15.52
CA LEU A 27 -13.11 7.10 16.10
C LEU A 27 -12.05 7.33 15.01
N ILE A 28 -11.97 6.44 14.03
CA ILE A 28 -11.01 6.54 12.92
C ILE A 28 -11.31 7.76 12.05
N GLU A 29 -12.60 8.02 11.74
CA GLU A 29 -13.04 9.17 10.95
C GLU A 29 -12.77 10.49 11.69
N GLU A 30 -13.05 10.57 12.99
CA GLU A 30 -12.75 11.75 13.82
C GLU A 30 -11.25 12.06 13.88
N GLN A 31 -10.42 11.05 14.07
CA GLN A 31 -8.97 11.24 14.08
C GLN A 31 -8.44 11.74 12.73
N ALA A 32 -9.00 11.27 11.62
CA ALA A 32 -8.63 11.77 10.29
C ALA A 32 -9.04 13.25 10.10
N GLN A 33 -10.21 13.65 10.61
CA GLN A 33 -10.68 15.05 10.55
C GLN A 33 -9.74 16.02 11.27
N TYR A 34 -9.09 15.61 12.33
CA TYR A 34 -8.10 16.44 13.04
C TYR A 34 -6.97 16.93 12.12
N TYR A 35 -6.61 16.14 11.11
CA TYR A 35 -5.56 16.45 10.14
C TYR A 35 -6.06 17.10 8.85
N GLN A 36 -7.33 17.51 8.77
CA GLN A 36 -7.93 18.07 7.55
C GLN A 36 -7.15 19.27 7.00
N LYS A 37 -6.63 20.16 7.87
CA LYS A 37 -5.84 21.32 7.46
C LYS A 37 -4.52 20.93 6.77
N GLN A 38 -3.92 19.83 7.15
CA GLN A 38 -2.72 19.31 6.51
C GLN A 38 -3.05 18.69 5.15
N LEU A 39 -4.18 18.00 5.05
CA LEU A 39 -4.65 17.39 3.82
C LEU A 39 -4.94 18.40 2.72
N THR A 40 -5.48 19.59 3.06
CA THR A 40 -5.75 20.64 2.06
C THR A 40 -4.50 21.19 1.36
N ARG A 41 -3.31 20.90 1.88
CA ARG A 41 -2.02 21.27 1.27
C ARG A 41 -1.49 20.24 0.28
N LEU A 42 -2.14 19.10 0.18
CA LEU A 42 -1.71 18.02 -0.69
C LEU A 42 -2.32 18.16 -2.09
N PRO A 43 -1.60 17.75 -3.14
CA PRO A 43 -2.18 17.58 -4.46
C PRO A 43 -3.36 16.61 -4.43
N SER A 44 -4.36 16.86 -5.27
CA SER A 44 -5.62 16.08 -5.32
C SER A 44 -5.37 14.57 -5.54
N GLU A 45 -4.39 14.22 -6.36
CA GLU A 45 -4.02 12.84 -6.65
C GLU A 45 -3.47 12.07 -5.43
N ARG A 46 -3.05 12.79 -4.38
CA ARG A 46 -2.53 12.19 -3.14
C ARG A 46 -3.55 12.11 -2.01
N LEU A 47 -4.69 12.80 -2.15
CA LEU A 47 -5.68 12.89 -1.07
C LEU A 47 -6.23 11.51 -0.69
N PHE A 48 -6.54 10.65 -1.66
CA PHE A 48 -7.02 9.30 -1.39
C PHE A 48 -6.07 8.50 -0.49
N SER A 49 -4.80 8.42 -0.89
CA SER A 49 -3.77 7.69 -0.12
C SER A 49 -3.51 8.34 1.25
N ALA A 50 -3.53 9.67 1.33
CA ALA A 50 -3.31 10.38 2.59
C ALA A 50 -4.45 10.17 3.58
N HIS A 51 -5.71 10.22 3.13
CA HIS A 51 -6.86 9.88 3.98
C HIS A 51 -6.76 8.45 4.49
N ASN A 52 -6.51 7.49 3.58
CA ASN A 52 -6.37 6.10 3.99
C ASN A 52 -5.20 5.88 4.97
N LEU A 53 -4.08 6.58 4.80
CA LEU A 53 -2.98 6.52 5.76
C LEU A 53 -3.40 7.00 7.15
N LEU A 54 -4.16 8.10 7.25
CA LEU A 54 -4.67 8.59 8.53
C LEU A 54 -5.62 7.58 9.18
N HIS A 55 -6.52 6.98 8.40
CA HIS A 55 -7.40 5.91 8.88
C HIS A 55 -6.59 4.71 9.39
N TYR A 56 -5.54 4.30 8.66
CA TYR A 56 -4.68 3.21 9.07
C TYR A 56 -3.93 3.52 10.37
N LEU A 57 -3.35 4.72 10.49
CA LEU A 57 -2.65 5.13 11.70
C LEU A 57 -3.59 5.22 12.92
N ALA A 58 -4.84 5.67 12.72
CA ALA A 58 -5.86 5.66 13.76
C ALA A 58 -6.19 4.24 14.21
N LEU A 59 -6.46 3.34 13.25
CA LEU A 59 -6.74 1.93 13.52
C LEU A 59 -5.60 1.25 14.30
N ARG A 60 -4.34 1.54 13.95
CA ARG A 60 -3.16 0.94 14.59
C ARG A 60 -2.92 1.39 16.03
N ARG A 61 -3.60 2.43 16.51
CA ARG A 61 -3.55 2.87 17.90
C ARG A 61 -4.46 2.08 18.82
N GLU A 62 -5.45 1.38 18.23
CA GLU A 62 -6.45 0.63 18.97
C GLU A 62 -6.06 -0.85 19.12
N ASP A 63 -6.36 -1.44 20.26
CA ASP A 63 -6.27 -2.90 20.43
C ASP A 63 -7.53 -3.58 19.94
N ILE A 64 -7.53 -3.92 18.67
CA ILE A 64 -8.68 -4.56 18.01
C ILE A 64 -8.63 -6.09 18.03
N ARG A 65 -7.66 -6.72 18.69
CA ARG A 65 -7.52 -8.20 18.74
C ARG A 65 -8.79 -8.93 19.18
N PRO A 66 -9.53 -8.49 20.22
CA PRO A 66 -10.79 -9.13 20.59
C PRO A 66 -11.85 -9.03 19.48
N LEU A 67 -11.91 -7.89 18.77
CA LEU A 67 -12.80 -7.67 17.65
C LEU A 67 -12.42 -8.57 16.46
N GLN A 68 -11.14 -8.67 16.14
CA GLN A 68 -10.59 -9.53 15.08
C GLN A 68 -10.98 -10.99 15.28
N ASP A 69 -10.86 -11.50 16.51
CA ASP A 69 -11.19 -12.88 16.84
C ASP A 69 -12.69 -13.16 16.63
N ARG A 70 -13.54 -12.22 17.03
CA ARG A 70 -15.00 -12.32 16.84
C ARG A 70 -15.40 -12.30 15.37
N LEU A 71 -14.82 -11.39 14.55
CA LEU A 71 -15.07 -11.31 13.12
C LEU A 71 -14.63 -12.60 12.40
N THR A 72 -13.46 -13.11 12.74
CA THR A 72 -12.93 -14.37 12.18
C THR A 72 -13.86 -15.55 12.46
N ARG A 73 -14.43 -15.64 13.65
CA ARG A 73 -15.41 -16.70 14.01
C ARG A 73 -16.70 -16.64 13.21
N LEU A 74 -17.02 -15.49 12.62
CA LEU A 74 -18.15 -15.33 11.69
C LEU A 74 -17.76 -15.54 10.22
N GLY A 75 -16.49 -15.84 9.93
CA GLY A 75 -15.96 -15.94 8.58
C GLY A 75 -15.83 -14.59 7.85
N LEU A 76 -15.81 -13.50 8.61
CA LEU A 76 -15.64 -12.15 8.07
C LEU A 76 -14.17 -11.71 8.09
N SER A 77 -13.85 -10.64 7.36
CA SER A 77 -12.52 -10.04 7.40
C SER A 77 -12.17 -9.63 8.83
N SER A 78 -11.00 -10.07 9.29
CA SER A 78 -10.45 -9.70 10.61
C SER A 78 -9.80 -8.30 10.64
N LEU A 79 -9.92 -7.50 9.59
CA LEU A 79 -9.23 -6.20 9.46
C LEU A 79 -7.69 -6.32 9.53
N GLY A 80 -7.15 -7.51 9.28
CA GLY A 80 -5.71 -7.77 9.38
C GLY A 80 -4.91 -7.35 8.15
N ARG A 81 -5.57 -7.08 7.02
CA ARG A 81 -4.95 -6.66 5.74
C ARG A 81 -5.76 -5.53 5.12
N VAL A 82 -5.74 -4.38 5.77
CA VAL A 82 -6.55 -3.21 5.39
C VAL A 82 -5.72 -1.97 5.06
N GLU A 83 -4.40 -2.13 4.96
CA GLU A 83 -3.44 -1.03 4.85
C GLU A 83 -3.78 -0.03 3.74
N SER A 84 -4.27 -0.52 2.60
CA SER A 84 -4.62 0.32 1.44
C SER A 84 -6.09 0.74 1.37
N HIS A 85 -6.98 0.21 2.23
CA HIS A 85 -8.43 0.36 2.09
C HIS A 85 -9.21 0.22 3.42
N VAL A 86 -8.77 0.92 4.46
CA VAL A 86 -9.29 0.76 5.84
C VAL A 86 -10.81 0.92 5.90
N LEU A 87 -11.35 2.09 5.53
CA LEU A 87 -12.78 2.35 5.63
C LEU A 87 -13.62 1.49 4.68
N ALA A 88 -13.12 1.20 3.47
CA ALA A 88 -13.84 0.35 2.53
C ALA A 88 -14.04 -1.05 3.12
N THR A 89 -13.01 -1.64 3.72
CA THR A 89 -13.13 -2.96 4.38
C THR A 89 -14.03 -2.89 5.60
N MET A 90 -13.91 -1.85 6.44
CA MET A 90 -14.78 -1.71 7.62
C MET A 90 -16.26 -1.59 7.22
N ASN A 91 -16.56 -0.79 6.19
CA ASN A 91 -17.93 -0.64 5.68
C ASN A 91 -18.46 -1.95 5.10
N ALA A 92 -17.63 -2.71 4.36
CA ALA A 92 -18.03 -4.02 3.85
C ALA A 92 -18.29 -5.03 4.97
N VAL A 93 -17.49 -5.03 6.03
CA VAL A 93 -17.73 -5.87 7.22
C VAL A 93 -19.02 -5.47 7.92
N LEU A 94 -19.26 -4.17 8.14
CA LEU A 94 -20.51 -3.67 8.72
C LEU A 94 -21.72 -4.05 7.86
N HIS A 95 -21.63 -3.87 6.55
CA HIS A 95 -22.69 -4.28 5.62
C HIS A 95 -23.04 -5.76 5.81
N ASN A 96 -22.04 -6.65 5.82
CA ASN A 96 -22.27 -8.07 6.02
C ASN A 96 -22.84 -8.40 7.41
N LEU A 97 -22.43 -7.69 8.46
CA LEU A 97 -23.01 -7.86 9.81
C LEU A 97 -24.49 -7.49 9.85
N TYR A 98 -24.91 -6.39 9.20
CA TYR A 98 -26.33 -6.02 9.08
C TYR A 98 -27.12 -7.05 8.27
N LEU A 99 -26.57 -7.58 7.17
CA LEU A 99 -27.22 -8.65 6.40
C LEU A 99 -27.39 -9.93 7.24
N LEU A 100 -26.36 -10.33 8.01
CA LEU A 100 -26.44 -11.48 8.92
C LEU A 100 -27.51 -11.32 9.99
N LYS A 101 -27.81 -10.07 10.39
CA LYS A 101 -28.88 -9.73 11.32
C LYS A 101 -30.26 -9.67 10.65
N GLY A 102 -30.34 -9.71 9.33
CA GLY A 102 -31.59 -9.55 8.57
C GLY A 102 -32.11 -8.10 8.55
N GLN A 103 -31.25 -7.13 8.77
CA GLN A 103 -31.58 -5.70 8.77
C GLN A 103 -31.14 -5.02 7.48
N LYS A 104 -31.87 -3.95 7.10
CA LYS A 104 -31.41 -3.05 6.04
C LYS A 104 -30.18 -2.31 6.53
N VAL A 105 -29.19 -2.22 5.67
CA VAL A 105 -27.96 -1.44 5.94
C VAL A 105 -28.35 0.04 6.04
N PRO A 106 -27.94 0.76 7.10
CA PRO A 106 -28.32 2.16 7.32
C PRO A 106 -27.72 3.15 6.30
N GLN A 107 -26.72 2.74 5.55
CA GLN A 107 -26.00 3.57 4.59
C GLN A 107 -26.18 3.04 3.17
N PRO A 108 -26.05 3.90 2.12
CA PRO A 108 -25.97 3.43 0.75
C PRO A 108 -24.85 2.38 0.63
N ASP A 109 -24.96 1.51 -0.36
CA ASP A 109 -23.99 0.45 -0.64
C ASP A 109 -22.57 0.95 -0.41
N PRO A 110 -21.74 0.19 0.34
CA PRO A 110 -20.36 0.60 0.54
C PRO A 110 -19.73 0.87 -0.83
N PRO A 111 -18.93 1.93 -0.97
CA PRO A 111 -18.17 2.12 -2.20
C PRO A 111 -17.50 0.80 -2.52
N ASP A 112 -17.58 0.39 -3.79
CA ASP A 112 -17.13 -0.93 -4.23
C ASP A 112 -15.75 -1.20 -3.60
N ILE A 113 -15.68 -2.21 -2.77
CA ILE A 113 -14.42 -2.58 -2.09
C ILE A 113 -13.36 -2.90 -3.15
N GLN A 114 -13.79 -3.42 -4.32
CA GLN A 114 -12.92 -3.68 -5.45
C GLN A 114 -12.28 -2.39 -5.97
N ASP A 115 -13.05 -1.31 -6.14
CA ASP A 115 -12.52 0.01 -6.54
C ASP A 115 -11.48 0.52 -5.56
N ALA A 116 -11.64 0.29 -4.26
CA ALA A 116 -10.69 0.72 -3.24
C ALA A 116 -9.38 -0.09 -3.31
N PHE A 117 -9.47 -1.39 -3.60
CA PHE A 117 -8.31 -2.26 -3.84
C PHE A 117 -7.58 -1.85 -5.11
N ASP A 118 -8.31 -1.68 -6.21
CA ASP A 118 -7.75 -1.37 -7.52
C ASP A 118 -7.05 -0.01 -7.51
N LYS A 119 -7.64 1.03 -6.95
CA LYS A 119 -7.02 2.35 -6.78
C LYS A 119 -5.71 2.31 -5.99
N GLY A 120 -5.64 1.52 -4.93
CA GLY A 120 -4.42 1.33 -4.16
C GLY A 120 -3.31 0.71 -5.00
N GLY A 121 -3.65 -0.33 -5.76
CA GLY A 121 -2.75 -1.03 -6.70
C GLY A 121 -2.27 -0.12 -7.82
N GLU A 122 -3.19 0.55 -8.51
CA GLU A 122 -2.89 1.49 -9.60
C GLU A 122 -2.00 2.64 -9.15
N CYS A 123 -2.26 3.21 -7.96
CA CYS A 123 -1.44 4.27 -7.40
C CYS A 123 -0.01 3.78 -7.12
N LEU A 124 0.13 2.59 -6.56
CA LEU A 124 1.43 1.97 -6.30
C LEU A 124 2.18 1.71 -7.61
N GLU A 125 1.54 1.12 -8.61
CA GLU A 125 2.12 0.81 -9.91
C GLU A 125 2.55 2.09 -10.64
N SER A 126 1.68 3.10 -10.67
CA SER A 126 1.98 4.41 -11.27
C SER A 126 3.18 5.08 -10.60
N ASN A 127 3.22 5.13 -9.27
CA ASN A 127 4.32 5.72 -8.54
C ASN A 127 5.62 4.93 -8.72
N THR A 128 5.55 3.61 -8.73
CA THR A 128 6.69 2.73 -8.95
C THR A 128 7.25 2.91 -10.37
N THR A 129 6.38 2.97 -11.38
CA THR A 129 6.77 3.23 -12.77
C THR A 129 7.40 4.61 -12.95
N ARG A 130 6.86 5.64 -12.27
CA ARG A 130 7.47 6.99 -12.30
C ARG A 130 8.85 7.02 -11.68
N LEU A 131 9.05 6.27 -10.60
CA LEU A 131 10.31 6.25 -9.86
C LEU A 131 11.38 5.40 -10.55
N PHE A 132 11.04 4.17 -10.92
CA PHE A 132 12.00 3.18 -11.42
C PHE A 132 11.94 2.93 -12.94
N GLY A 133 10.97 3.53 -13.65
CA GLY A 133 10.72 3.28 -15.06
C GLY A 133 9.78 2.09 -15.29
N LYS A 134 9.48 1.81 -16.55
CA LYS A 134 8.65 0.66 -16.94
C LYS A 134 9.38 -0.64 -16.61
N GLN A 135 8.63 -1.63 -16.16
CA GLN A 135 9.14 -2.99 -15.98
C GLN A 135 9.39 -3.65 -17.32
N PRO A 136 10.53 -4.30 -17.53
CA PRO A 136 10.75 -5.13 -18.72
C PRO A 136 10.03 -6.49 -18.54
N GLY A 137 9.21 -6.86 -19.54
CA GLY A 137 8.51 -8.16 -19.60
C GLY A 137 7.50 -8.39 -18.48
N ASP A 138 7.34 -9.65 -18.07
CA ASP A 138 6.31 -10.10 -17.11
C ASP A 138 6.75 -10.01 -15.63
N ARG A 139 7.86 -9.40 -15.34
CA ARG A 139 8.35 -9.25 -13.97
C ARG A 139 7.48 -8.27 -13.18
N ARG A 140 7.13 -8.63 -11.95
CA ARG A 140 6.43 -7.75 -11.00
C ARG A 140 7.37 -6.90 -10.14
N ALA A 141 8.68 -7.20 -10.13
CA ALA A 141 9.67 -6.52 -9.29
C ALA A 141 10.66 -5.73 -10.15
N HIS A 142 11.03 -4.53 -9.67
CA HIS A 142 12.13 -3.77 -10.24
C HIS A 142 13.46 -4.27 -9.66
N ILE A 143 14.49 -4.32 -10.49
CA ILE A 143 15.83 -4.70 -10.07
C ILE A 143 16.64 -3.42 -9.85
N VAL A 144 17.05 -3.23 -8.60
CA VAL A 144 17.97 -2.18 -8.19
C VAL A 144 19.34 -2.85 -7.92
N VAL A 145 20.38 -2.42 -8.62
CA VAL A 145 21.74 -2.97 -8.46
C VAL A 145 22.63 -1.89 -7.86
N THR A 146 23.23 -2.18 -6.70
CA THR A 146 24.28 -1.33 -6.15
C THR A 146 25.58 -1.56 -6.92
N MET A 147 26.12 -0.49 -7.47
CA MET A 147 27.34 -0.57 -8.27
C MET A 147 28.58 -0.72 -7.43
N PRO A 148 29.47 -1.64 -7.78
CA PRO A 148 30.82 -1.66 -7.28
C PRO A 148 31.67 -0.60 -8.02
N VAL A 149 32.87 -0.28 -7.48
CA VAL A 149 33.74 0.75 -8.04
C VAL A 149 34.18 0.45 -9.49
N GLU A 150 34.27 -0.82 -9.85
CA GLU A 150 34.61 -1.31 -11.18
C GLU A 150 33.62 -0.85 -12.26
N ALA A 151 32.38 -0.56 -11.87
CA ALA A 151 31.35 -0.03 -12.79
C ALA A 151 31.72 1.31 -13.44
N ALA A 152 32.71 2.01 -12.89
CA ALA A 152 33.25 3.22 -13.49
C ALA A 152 33.97 2.95 -14.83
N ASP A 153 34.61 1.80 -14.96
CA ASP A 153 35.49 1.47 -16.09
C ASP A 153 35.09 0.19 -16.82
N ASP A 154 34.31 -0.70 -16.21
CA ASP A 154 33.80 -1.93 -16.82
C ASP A 154 32.47 -1.72 -17.52
N TYR A 155 32.56 -1.24 -18.77
CA TYR A 155 31.41 -1.06 -19.65
C TYR A 155 30.66 -2.38 -19.88
N LEU A 156 31.35 -3.51 -20.03
CA LEU A 156 30.73 -4.79 -20.35
C LEU A 156 29.83 -5.26 -19.20
N MET A 157 30.27 -5.10 -17.97
CA MET A 157 29.47 -5.42 -16.78
C MET A 157 28.20 -4.60 -16.74
N VAL A 158 28.30 -3.28 -16.89
CA VAL A 158 27.14 -2.38 -16.84
C VAL A 158 26.16 -2.68 -18.00
N HIS A 159 26.68 -2.93 -19.19
CA HIS A 159 25.91 -3.31 -20.36
C HIS A 159 25.14 -4.63 -20.14
N GLN A 160 25.79 -5.66 -19.58
CA GLN A 160 25.17 -6.95 -19.30
C GLN A 160 24.09 -6.83 -18.21
N LEU A 161 24.32 -6.06 -17.16
CA LEU A 161 23.34 -5.79 -16.12
C LEU A 161 22.09 -5.13 -16.70
N LEU A 162 22.27 -4.18 -17.63
CA LEU A 162 21.16 -3.50 -18.31
C LEU A 162 20.36 -4.47 -19.17
N LEU A 163 21.03 -5.31 -19.99
CA LEU A 163 20.39 -6.36 -20.79
C LEU A 163 19.67 -7.41 -19.90
N SER A 164 20.21 -7.69 -18.74
CA SER A 164 19.59 -8.60 -17.74
C SER A 164 18.39 -7.97 -17.03
N GLY A 165 18.07 -6.71 -17.36
CA GLY A 165 16.85 -6.01 -16.92
C GLY A 165 17.03 -5.22 -15.62
N MET A 166 18.20 -4.68 -15.37
CA MET A 166 18.40 -3.68 -14.32
C MET A 166 17.54 -2.45 -14.60
N ASN A 167 16.70 -2.07 -13.62
CA ASN A 167 15.84 -0.89 -13.73
C ASN A 167 16.47 0.35 -13.09
N CYS A 168 17.27 0.14 -12.05
CA CYS A 168 17.88 1.22 -11.31
C CYS A 168 19.33 0.87 -10.93
N MET A 169 20.24 1.76 -11.27
CA MET A 169 21.61 1.79 -10.81
C MET A 169 21.68 2.54 -9.48
N ARG A 170 22.06 1.89 -8.39
CA ARG A 170 22.30 2.56 -7.10
C ARG A 170 23.79 2.83 -6.93
N ILE A 171 24.12 4.11 -6.74
CA ILE A 171 25.47 4.56 -6.36
C ILE A 171 25.41 4.90 -4.86
N ASN A 172 26.21 4.18 -4.06
CA ASN A 172 26.33 4.45 -2.63
C ASN A 172 27.36 5.56 -2.40
N CYS A 173 26.89 6.77 -2.14
CA CYS A 173 27.75 7.95 -1.96
C CYS A 173 28.48 8.00 -0.61
N ALA A 174 28.30 6.99 0.26
CA ALA A 174 29.17 6.79 1.42
C ALA A 174 30.56 6.26 1.04
N HIS A 175 30.73 5.81 -0.20
CA HIS A 175 31.98 5.27 -0.75
C HIS A 175 32.36 6.02 -2.02
N ASP A 176 33.65 5.96 -2.36
CA ASP A 176 34.23 6.59 -3.55
C ASP A 176 34.10 8.13 -3.58
N TYR A 177 34.33 8.74 -4.74
CA TYR A 177 34.39 10.18 -4.94
C TYR A 177 33.54 10.59 -6.14
N PRO A 178 33.15 11.88 -6.26
CA PRO A 178 32.33 12.40 -7.35
C PRO A 178 32.83 12.05 -8.75
N GLU A 179 34.15 11.96 -8.94
CA GLU A 179 34.79 11.59 -10.21
C GLU A 179 34.47 10.13 -10.58
N ILE A 180 34.50 9.22 -9.62
CA ILE A 180 34.13 7.81 -9.80
C ILE A 180 32.64 7.69 -10.12
N TRP A 181 31.77 8.35 -9.33
CA TRP A 181 30.31 8.35 -9.57
C TRP A 181 29.99 8.88 -10.97
N SER A 182 30.67 9.95 -11.41
CA SER A 182 30.48 10.53 -12.74
C SER A 182 30.84 9.54 -13.85
N ARG A 183 31.94 8.77 -13.68
CA ARG A 183 32.33 7.72 -14.62
C ARG A 183 31.32 6.57 -14.67
N MET A 184 30.86 6.10 -13.51
CA MET A 184 29.78 5.09 -13.43
C MET A 184 28.54 5.54 -14.21
N ILE A 185 28.11 6.81 -14.02
CA ILE A 185 26.99 7.39 -14.73
C ILE A 185 27.26 7.42 -16.24
N GLN A 186 28.44 7.85 -16.64
CA GLN A 186 28.80 7.91 -18.08
C GLN A 186 28.83 6.50 -18.71
N THR A 187 29.35 5.52 -18.01
CA THR A 187 29.36 4.12 -18.45
C THR A 187 27.94 3.59 -18.65
N LEU A 188 27.01 3.91 -17.72
CA LEU A 188 25.60 3.57 -17.89
C LEU A 188 24.98 4.30 -19.10
N ARG A 189 25.22 5.60 -19.28
CA ARG A 189 24.67 6.36 -20.43
C ARG A 189 25.14 5.81 -21.76
N ASN A 190 26.39 5.36 -21.84
CA ASN A 190 26.93 4.69 -23.02
C ASN A 190 26.21 3.33 -23.27
N ALA A 191 25.97 2.56 -22.22
CA ALA A 191 25.24 1.30 -22.31
C ALA A 191 23.76 1.52 -22.74
N GLU A 192 23.10 2.54 -22.21
CA GLU A 192 21.73 2.92 -22.65
C GLU A 192 21.69 3.27 -24.15
N GLN A 193 22.65 4.04 -24.64
CA GLN A 193 22.72 4.40 -26.07
C GLN A 193 22.89 3.18 -26.95
N SER A 194 23.69 2.21 -26.55
CA SER A 194 23.95 1.01 -27.35
C SER A 194 22.82 -0.01 -27.32
N THR A 195 22.06 -0.10 -26.21
CA THR A 195 20.99 -1.08 -26.03
C THR A 195 19.60 -0.55 -26.35
N GLY A 196 19.41 0.78 -26.36
CA GLY A 196 18.09 1.42 -26.45
C GLY A 196 17.26 1.26 -25.17
N LEU A 197 17.81 0.69 -24.10
CA LEU A 197 17.15 0.54 -22.82
C LEU A 197 17.42 1.76 -21.94
N SER A 198 16.55 2.01 -20.94
CA SER A 198 16.72 3.10 -19.98
C SER A 198 16.83 2.57 -18.55
N CYS A 199 17.68 3.20 -17.74
CA CYS A 199 17.88 2.85 -16.35
C CYS A 199 17.87 4.12 -15.48
N ARG A 200 17.21 4.04 -14.33
CA ARG A 200 17.22 5.12 -13.36
C ARG A 200 18.54 5.10 -12.56
N ILE A 201 18.93 6.26 -12.05
CA ILE A 201 20.08 6.37 -11.16
C ILE A 201 19.54 6.83 -9.80
N LEU A 202 19.92 6.07 -8.77
CA LEU A 202 19.69 6.40 -7.37
C LEU A 202 21.04 6.71 -6.74
N MET A 203 21.23 7.96 -6.33
CA MET A 203 22.36 8.37 -5.51
C MET A 203 21.94 8.31 -4.05
N ASP A 204 22.52 7.35 -3.33
CA ASP A 204 22.20 7.11 -1.91
C ASP A 204 23.22 7.86 -1.06
N LEU A 205 22.72 8.94 -0.43
CA LEU A 205 23.54 9.80 0.40
C LEU A 205 23.87 9.09 1.73
N GLY A 206 25.11 9.12 2.13
CA GLY A 206 25.57 8.54 3.38
C GLY A 206 25.18 9.33 4.61
#